data_ca6aaed9c5651b52a6fc63b5c40da5be
#
_entry.id   ca6aaed9c5651b52a6fc63b5c40da5be
#
_cell.length_a   1.000
_cell.length_b   1.000
_cell.length_c   1.000
_cell.angle_alpha   90.00
_cell.angle_beta   90.00
_cell.angle_gamma   90.00
#
_symmetry.space_group_name_H-M   'P 1'
#
loop_
_entity.id
_entity.type
_entity.pdbx_description
1 polymer ?
#
loop_
_entity_poly.entity_id
_entity_poly.type
_entity_poly.pdbx_seq_one_letter_code
_entity_poly.pdbx_strand_id
1 'polypeptide(L)'
;MQAPTNTTKKQKKPLTPRKKILLGLLIILGIMTASVIVSVIFEVAVNGEYYSAFYSGGSGYEPLDVLFAPADYETDIFEDENYLSMNRAIKYIDGAQSTEVALDEDGSFYGSGLVFFQKYFNCVIGGDYETYQTLISDNYDKKNAYPIPEKFTMQKIHSISVEHRGDADTIVSQNEVRRYYVVKYQIYQNNGTFRDDIRPSDVLPLLFELTTIGEDTKITMIVKIPGA
;
A
#
# COMPACT_ATOMS: atom_id res chain seq x y z
N MET A 1 -28.18 -61.03 -43.71
CA MET A 1 -28.64 -59.80 -44.35
C MET A 1 -28.85 -58.76 -43.25
N GLN A 2 -27.94 -57.85 -43.11
CA GLN A 2 -28.07 -56.69 -42.16
C GLN A 2 -28.51 -55.46 -42.93
N ALA A 3 -29.60 -54.85 -42.49
CA ALA A 3 -30.15 -53.65 -43.10
C ALA A 3 -29.26 -52.41 -42.67
N PRO A 4 -29.01 -51.41 -43.54
CA PRO A 4 -28.24 -50.26 -43.22
C PRO A 4 -29.07 -49.26 -42.39
N THR A 5 -28.61 -48.91 -41.21
CA THR A 5 -29.15 -47.86 -40.35
C THR A 5 -28.82 -46.49 -40.94
N ASN A 6 -29.82 -45.84 -41.49
CA ASN A 6 -29.73 -44.50 -42.07
C ASN A 6 -29.81 -43.43 -40.93
N THR A 7 -28.69 -42.94 -40.44
CA THR A 7 -28.60 -41.83 -39.48
C THR A 7 -28.74 -40.52 -40.22
N THR A 8 -29.94 -39.98 -40.31
CA THR A 8 -30.23 -38.65 -40.87
C THR A 8 -29.64 -37.57 -39.92
N LYS A 9 -28.50 -36.97 -40.27
CA LYS A 9 -27.95 -35.77 -39.63
C LYS A 9 -28.94 -34.61 -39.84
N LYS A 10 -29.64 -34.20 -38.77
CA LYS A 10 -30.48 -33.00 -38.78
C LYS A 10 -29.60 -31.78 -39.08
N GLN A 11 -29.69 -31.23 -40.28
CA GLN A 11 -29.07 -29.94 -40.65
C GLN A 11 -29.66 -28.83 -39.78
N LYS A 12 -28.81 -28.20 -38.94
CA LYS A 12 -29.21 -27.02 -38.17
C LYS A 12 -29.49 -25.84 -39.11
N LYS A 13 -30.72 -25.30 -39.10
CA LYS A 13 -31.12 -24.13 -39.88
C LYS A 13 -30.22 -22.95 -39.52
N PRO A 14 -29.72 -22.18 -40.50
CA PRO A 14 -28.88 -20.99 -40.24
C PRO A 14 -29.68 -19.95 -39.44
N LEU A 15 -29.01 -19.31 -38.46
CA LEU A 15 -29.59 -18.27 -37.63
C LEU A 15 -29.95 -17.04 -38.49
N THR A 16 -31.13 -16.48 -38.28
CA THR A 16 -31.54 -15.22 -38.92
C THR A 16 -30.63 -14.05 -38.51
N PRO A 17 -30.46 -12.98 -39.33
CA PRO A 17 -29.62 -11.86 -39.00
C PRO A 17 -29.88 -11.27 -37.62
N ARG A 18 -31.16 -11.13 -37.24
CA ARG A 18 -31.58 -10.63 -35.92
C ARG A 18 -31.08 -11.51 -34.76
N LYS A 19 -31.14 -12.85 -34.95
CA LYS A 19 -30.63 -13.79 -33.92
C LYS A 19 -29.11 -13.76 -33.81
N LYS A 20 -28.36 -13.50 -34.91
CA LYS A 20 -26.92 -13.32 -34.88
C LYS A 20 -26.52 -12.05 -34.11
N ILE A 21 -27.23 -10.94 -34.30
CA ILE A 21 -27.01 -9.68 -33.57
C ILE A 21 -27.29 -9.89 -32.09
N LEU A 22 -28.43 -10.52 -31.75
CA LEU A 22 -28.78 -10.79 -30.36
C LEU A 22 -27.75 -11.69 -29.68
N LEU A 23 -27.25 -12.72 -30.35
CA LEU A 23 -26.20 -13.60 -29.85
C LEU A 23 -24.89 -12.83 -29.63
N GLY A 24 -24.51 -11.91 -30.54
CA GLY A 24 -23.34 -11.06 -30.39
C GLY A 24 -23.44 -10.15 -29.17
N LEU A 25 -24.62 -9.51 -28.96
CA LEU A 25 -24.86 -8.68 -27.77
C LEU A 25 -24.80 -9.49 -26.45
N LEU A 26 -25.33 -10.71 -26.44
CA LEU A 26 -25.23 -11.59 -25.27
C LEU A 26 -23.81 -12.02 -24.96
N ILE A 27 -22.99 -12.25 -25.99
CA ILE A 27 -21.55 -12.57 -25.79
C ILE A 27 -20.82 -11.37 -25.21
N ILE A 28 -21.04 -10.15 -25.74
CA ILE A 28 -20.42 -8.92 -25.24
C ILE A 28 -20.83 -8.69 -23.79
N LEU A 29 -22.12 -8.82 -23.47
CA LEU A 29 -22.63 -8.69 -22.10
C LEU A 29 -21.99 -9.72 -21.17
N GLY A 30 -21.85 -10.96 -21.62
CA GLY A 30 -21.20 -12.02 -20.85
C GLY A 30 -19.72 -11.74 -20.56
N ILE A 31 -18.98 -11.18 -21.54
CA ILE A 31 -17.58 -10.77 -21.34
C ILE A 31 -17.48 -9.61 -20.34
N MET A 32 -18.37 -8.61 -20.46
CA MET A 32 -18.39 -7.47 -19.53
C MET A 32 -18.70 -7.91 -18.10
N THR A 33 -19.70 -8.78 -17.92
CA THR A 33 -20.03 -9.31 -16.57
C THR A 33 -18.91 -10.18 -16.00
N ALA A 34 -18.26 -11.01 -16.81
CA ALA A 34 -17.14 -11.83 -16.38
C ALA A 34 -15.94 -10.97 -15.95
N SER A 35 -15.61 -9.89 -16.68
CA SER A 35 -14.52 -8.98 -16.31
C SER A 35 -14.80 -8.25 -15.00
N VAL A 36 -16.04 -7.81 -14.74
CA VAL A 36 -16.43 -7.20 -13.46
C VAL A 36 -16.29 -8.21 -12.31
N ILE A 37 -16.75 -9.45 -12.50
CA ILE A 37 -16.63 -10.49 -11.47
C ILE A 37 -15.15 -10.79 -11.17
N VAL A 38 -14.29 -10.90 -12.18
CA VAL A 38 -12.85 -11.13 -11.98
C VAL A 38 -12.22 -9.95 -11.24
N SER A 39 -12.58 -8.70 -11.58
CA SER A 39 -12.08 -7.52 -10.86
C SER A 39 -12.49 -7.52 -9.39
N VAL A 40 -13.76 -7.84 -9.09
CA VAL A 40 -14.27 -7.92 -7.71
C VAL A 40 -13.58 -9.03 -6.93
N ILE A 41 -13.38 -10.22 -7.54
CA ILE A 41 -12.68 -11.34 -6.88
C ILE A 41 -11.21 -10.95 -6.60
N PHE A 42 -10.54 -10.30 -7.54
CA PHE A 42 -9.17 -9.85 -7.37
C PHE A 42 -9.07 -8.79 -6.25
N GLU A 43 -10.00 -7.83 -6.25
CA GLU A 43 -10.07 -6.77 -5.24
C GLU A 43 -10.34 -7.36 -3.83
N VAL A 44 -11.27 -8.30 -3.70
CA VAL A 44 -11.55 -9.00 -2.44
C VAL A 44 -10.35 -9.85 -1.98
N ALA A 45 -9.64 -10.52 -2.88
CA ALA A 45 -8.45 -11.29 -2.54
C ALA A 45 -7.32 -10.40 -2.04
N VAL A 46 -7.03 -9.30 -2.75
CA VAL A 46 -6.00 -8.32 -2.35
C VAL A 46 -6.38 -7.65 -1.04
N ASN A 47 -7.63 -7.19 -0.90
CA ASN A 47 -8.10 -6.55 0.34
C ASN A 47 -8.12 -7.52 1.52
N GLY A 48 -8.44 -8.79 1.29
CA GLY A 48 -8.44 -9.82 2.32
C GLY A 48 -7.08 -10.00 3.01
N GLU A 49 -5.98 -9.85 2.27
CA GLU A 49 -4.62 -9.90 2.84
C GLU A 49 -4.34 -8.69 3.75
N TYR A 50 -4.75 -7.47 3.35
CA TYR A 50 -4.57 -6.27 4.18
C TYR A 50 -5.38 -6.37 5.48
N TYR A 51 -6.65 -6.76 5.40
CA TYR A 51 -7.48 -6.93 6.58
C TYR A 51 -6.97 -8.05 7.50
N SER A 52 -6.42 -9.13 6.95
CA SER A 52 -5.87 -10.21 7.76
C SER A 52 -4.68 -9.75 8.60
N ALA A 53 -3.88 -8.78 8.13
CA ALA A 53 -2.78 -8.19 8.88
C ALA A 53 -3.27 -7.49 10.16
N PHE A 54 -4.38 -6.74 10.10
CA PHE A 54 -4.98 -6.12 11.28
C PHE A 54 -5.61 -7.13 12.25
N TYR A 55 -6.28 -8.14 11.73
CA TYR A 55 -7.04 -9.08 12.55
C TYR A 55 -6.23 -10.29 13.04
N SER A 56 -5.05 -10.55 12.48
CA SER A 56 -4.21 -11.68 12.90
C SER A 56 -3.54 -11.50 14.27
N GLY A 57 -3.66 -10.31 14.87
CA GLY A 57 -3.19 -10.04 16.24
C GLY A 57 -1.66 -9.92 16.37
N GLY A 58 -0.94 -9.75 15.27
CA GLY A 58 0.52 -9.56 15.29
C GLY A 58 0.99 -8.55 14.25
N SER A 59 2.06 -7.81 14.59
CA SER A 59 2.67 -6.82 13.69
C SER A 59 3.33 -7.43 12.47
N GLY A 60 3.59 -8.74 12.48
CA GLY A 60 4.46 -9.42 11.50
C GLY A 60 5.91 -8.96 11.56
N TYR A 61 6.28 -8.20 12.60
CA TYR A 61 7.65 -7.75 12.80
C TYR A 61 8.55 -8.90 13.25
N GLU A 62 9.66 -9.08 12.54
CA GLU A 62 10.75 -10.00 12.88
C GLU A 62 12.05 -9.31 12.52
N PRO A 63 12.95 -9.02 13.49
CA PRO A 63 14.26 -8.45 13.19
C PRO A 63 15.08 -9.44 12.37
N LEU A 64 15.92 -8.92 11.46
CA LEU A 64 16.85 -9.75 10.71
C LEU A 64 18.01 -10.19 11.61
N ASP A 65 18.41 -11.45 11.50
CA ASP A 65 19.65 -11.96 12.10
C ASP A 65 20.85 -11.57 11.19
N VAL A 66 21.12 -10.27 11.11
CA VAL A 66 22.24 -9.71 10.35
C VAL A 66 22.95 -8.63 11.17
N LEU A 67 24.23 -8.45 10.92
CA LEU A 67 24.98 -7.35 11.53
C LEU A 67 24.83 -6.10 10.66
N PHE A 68 24.09 -5.10 11.16
CA PHE A 68 24.03 -3.79 10.56
C PHE A 68 25.30 -2.97 10.84
N ALA A 69 25.56 -1.98 9.99
CA ALA A 69 26.61 -1.01 10.27
C ALA A 69 26.34 -0.25 11.58
N PRO A 70 27.37 0.17 12.33
CA PRO A 70 27.16 0.99 13.52
C PRO A 70 26.34 2.25 13.21
N ALA A 71 25.50 2.65 14.18
CA ALA A 71 24.73 3.90 14.07
C ALA A 71 25.67 5.09 14.01
N ASP A 72 25.51 5.94 12.99
CA ASP A 72 26.22 7.18 12.82
C ASP A 72 25.22 8.34 12.83
N TYR A 73 25.29 9.18 13.86
CA TYR A 73 24.40 10.32 14.07
C TYR A 73 25.01 11.65 13.59
N GLU A 74 26.24 11.63 13.09
CA GLU A 74 26.99 12.83 12.72
C GLU A 74 27.08 13.03 11.20
N THR A 75 27.06 11.93 10.44
CA THR A 75 27.17 12.00 8.97
C THR A 75 25.89 12.53 8.34
N ASP A 76 26.04 13.61 7.57
CA ASP A 76 24.97 14.15 6.73
C ASP A 76 24.79 13.25 5.48
N ILE A 77 23.64 12.60 5.36
CA ILE A 77 23.33 11.73 4.21
C ILE A 77 23.21 12.50 2.89
N PHE A 78 23.03 13.82 2.95
CA PHE A 78 22.96 14.69 1.77
C PHE A 78 24.34 15.03 1.18
N GLU A 79 25.43 14.56 1.79
CA GLU A 79 26.76 14.55 1.18
C GLU A 79 27.00 13.36 0.25
N ASP A 80 26.11 12.33 0.25
CA ASP A 80 26.20 11.15 -0.61
C ASP A 80 25.57 11.42 -1.98
N GLU A 81 26.39 11.62 -3.00
CA GLU A 81 25.96 11.90 -4.38
C GLU A 81 25.08 10.75 -4.95
N ASN A 82 25.36 9.50 -4.57
CA ASN A 82 24.53 8.38 -5.02
C ASN A 82 23.11 8.48 -4.45
N TYR A 83 22.99 8.80 -3.15
CA TYR A 83 21.69 9.02 -2.53
C TYR A 83 20.97 10.24 -3.12
N LEU A 84 21.69 11.34 -3.37
CA LEU A 84 21.10 12.54 -3.97
C LEU A 84 20.52 12.29 -5.36
N SER A 85 21.04 11.33 -6.11
CA SER A 85 20.54 10.97 -7.44
C SER A 85 19.28 10.10 -7.41
N MET A 86 18.87 9.58 -6.24
CA MET A 86 17.70 8.71 -6.08
C MET A 86 16.41 9.51 -6.02
N ASN A 87 15.32 8.91 -6.52
CA ASN A 87 13.99 9.51 -6.44
C ASN A 87 13.44 9.44 -5.01
N ARG A 88 13.22 10.59 -4.40
CA ARG A 88 12.67 10.76 -3.05
C ARG A 88 11.24 11.31 -3.03
N ALA A 89 10.66 11.60 -4.21
CA ALA A 89 9.27 12.01 -4.30
C ALA A 89 8.34 10.87 -3.85
N ILE A 90 7.20 11.26 -3.30
CA ILE A 90 6.13 10.32 -2.94
C ILE A 90 5.28 10.06 -4.17
N LYS A 91 5.24 8.82 -4.63
CA LYS A 91 4.20 8.33 -5.52
C LYS A 91 2.93 8.11 -4.69
N TYR A 92 2.01 9.08 -4.75
CA TYR A 92 0.74 9.00 -4.05
C TYR A 92 -0.35 8.41 -4.95
N ILE A 93 -1.08 7.41 -4.43
CA ILE A 93 -2.12 6.68 -5.16
C ILE A 93 -3.41 6.79 -4.35
N ASP A 94 -4.49 7.28 -4.99
CA ASP A 94 -5.82 7.38 -4.41
C ASP A 94 -6.85 6.90 -5.44
N GLY A 95 -7.38 5.71 -5.22
CA GLY A 95 -8.23 5.01 -6.18
C GLY A 95 -7.51 4.81 -7.53
N ALA A 96 -8.09 5.34 -8.60
CA ALA A 96 -7.50 5.26 -9.95
C ALA A 96 -6.49 6.38 -10.26
N GLN A 97 -6.30 7.34 -9.35
CA GLN A 97 -5.39 8.47 -9.54
C GLN A 97 -4.01 8.14 -8.96
N SER A 98 -2.98 8.53 -9.68
CA SER A 98 -1.59 8.41 -9.22
C SER A 98 -0.86 9.68 -9.57
N THR A 99 -0.19 10.29 -8.61
CA THR A 99 0.64 11.48 -8.76
C THR A 99 1.98 11.29 -8.08
N GLU A 100 2.96 12.06 -8.49
CA GLU A 100 4.28 12.09 -7.86
C GLU A 100 4.51 13.50 -7.32
N VAL A 101 4.77 13.60 -6.01
CA VAL A 101 4.87 14.87 -5.29
C VAL A 101 6.17 14.90 -4.49
N ALA A 102 6.97 15.95 -4.65
CA ALA A 102 8.20 16.10 -3.91
C ALA A 102 7.94 16.30 -2.40
N LEU A 103 8.89 15.94 -1.56
CA LEU A 103 8.76 16.06 -0.10
C LEU A 103 8.63 17.50 0.38
N ASP A 104 9.14 18.47 -0.37
CA ASP A 104 9.12 19.92 -0.10
C ASP A 104 8.03 20.67 -0.90
N GLU A 105 7.26 19.96 -1.75
CA GLU A 105 6.13 20.53 -2.49
C GLU A 105 4.87 20.58 -1.62
N ASP A 106 3.99 21.55 -1.85
CA ASP A 106 2.68 21.61 -1.17
C ASP A 106 1.75 20.48 -1.65
N GLY A 107 1.64 19.43 -0.84
CA GLY A 107 0.77 18.29 -1.09
C GLY A 107 -0.69 18.48 -0.67
N SER A 108 -1.08 19.65 -0.16
CA SER A 108 -2.41 19.89 0.42
C SER A 108 -3.57 19.66 -0.56
N PHE A 109 -3.34 19.89 -1.84
CA PHE A 109 -4.31 19.62 -2.91
C PHE A 109 -4.74 18.15 -2.97
N TYR A 110 -3.85 17.23 -2.59
CA TYR A 110 -4.09 15.77 -2.63
C TYR A 110 -4.59 15.21 -1.28
N GLY A 111 -4.86 16.10 -0.31
CA GLY A 111 -5.46 15.75 0.96
C GLY A 111 -4.47 15.59 2.13
N SER A 112 -5.05 15.52 3.33
CA SER A 112 -4.28 15.48 4.59
C SER A 112 -3.38 14.27 4.73
N GLY A 113 -3.71 13.15 4.07
CA GLY A 113 -2.89 11.94 4.09
C GLY A 113 -1.51 12.14 3.45
N LEU A 114 -1.47 12.78 2.25
CA LEU A 114 -0.19 13.06 1.60
C LEU A 114 0.64 14.04 2.43
N VAL A 115 0.05 15.12 2.94
CA VAL A 115 0.73 16.10 3.82
C VAL A 115 1.31 15.41 5.06
N PHE A 116 0.55 14.48 5.65
CA PHE A 116 1.02 13.68 6.78
C PHE A 116 2.25 12.85 6.39
N PHE A 117 2.22 12.14 5.26
CA PHE A 117 3.35 11.31 4.83
C PHE A 117 4.56 12.13 4.37
N GLN A 118 4.38 13.34 3.82
CA GLN A 118 5.49 14.26 3.58
C GLN A 118 6.20 14.60 4.90
N LYS A 119 5.44 14.95 5.94
CA LYS A 119 6.01 15.21 7.28
C LYS A 119 6.70 13.97 7.85
N TYR A 120 6.06 12.81 7.77
CA TYR A 120 6.61 11.53 8.23
C TYR A 120 7.96 11.22 7.58
N PHE A 121 8.04 11.26 6.25
CA PHE A 121 9.28 10.96 5.54
C PHE A 121 10.36 12.01 5.75
N ASN A 122 9.99 13.29 5.85
CA ASN A 122 10.96 14.34 6.20
C ASN A 122 11.60 14.10 7.58
N CYS A 123 10.80 13.71 8.59
CA CYS A 123 11.34 13.34 9.90
C CYS A 123 12.30 12.14 9.81
N VAL A 124 11.91 11.09 9.07
CA VAL A 124 12.71 9.85 9.00
C VAL A 124 14.00 10.08 8.21
N ILE A 125 13.93 10.75 7.05
CA ILE A 125 15.11 11.09 6.25
C ILE A 125 16.05 12.02 7.04
N GLY A 126 15.50 13.02 7.72
CA GLY A 126 16.27 13.97 8.53
C GLY A 126 16.79 13.43 9.87
N GLY A 127 16.40 12.21 10.28
CA GLY A 127 16.77 11.67 11.59
C GLY A 127 16.09 12.39 12.76
N ASP A 128 15.00 13.14 12.50
CA ASP A 128 14.23 13.87 13.51
C ASP A 128 13.27 12.95 14.24
N TYR A 129 13.86 12.11 15.11
CA TYR A 129 13.09 11.14 15.91
C TYR A 129 12.19 11.83 16.95
N GLU A 130 12.49 13.06 17.38
CA GLU A 130 11.67 13.82 18.33
C GLU A 130 10.35 14.22 17.67
N THR A 131 10.39 14.84 16.49
CA THR A 131 9.18 15.16 15.72
C THR A 131 8.45 13.89 15.27
N TYR A 132 9.19 12.84 14.88
CA TYR A 132 8.59 11.53 14.53
C TYR A 132 7.74 10.98 15.67
N GLN A 133 8.21 11.01 16.93
CA GLN A 133 7.43 10.54 18.10
C GLN A 133 6.11 11.32 18.24
N THR A 134 6.07 12.60 17.85
CA THR A 134 4.82 13.39 17.89
C THR A 134 3.78 12.93 16.88
N LEU A 135 4.15 12.18 15.85
CA LEU A 135 3.22 11.62 14.85
C LEU A 135 2.53 10.34 15.34
N ILE A 136 3.03 9.74 16.40
CA ILE A 136 2.49 8.50 16.97
C ILE A 136 1.40 8.86 17.99
N SER A 137 0.29 8.14 17.92
CA SER A 137 -0.81 8.29 18.89
C SER A 137 -0.43 7.72 20.25
N ASP A 138 -0.90 8.35 21.32
CA ASP A 138 -0.81 7.79 22.68
C ASP A 138 -1.51 6.42 22.80
N ASN A 139 -2.50 6.18 21.93
CA ASN A 139 -3.25 4.93 21.84
C ASN A 139 -2.63 3.92 20.85
N TYR A 140 -1.38 4.14 20.40
CA TYR A 140 -0.70 3.21 19.52
C TYR A 140 -0.60 1.82 20.15
N ASP A 141 -1.07 0.78 19.44
CA ASP A 141 -1.08 -0.60 19.96
C ASP A 141 0.32 -1.23 19.97
N LYS A 142 1.14 -0.84 20.94
CA LYS A 142 2.55 -1.30 21.06
C LYS A 142 2.69 -2.83 21.15
N LYS A 143 1.62 -3.56 21.46
CA LYS A 143 1.68 -5.01 21.62
C LYS A 143 1.49 -5.74 20.29
N ASN A 144 0.61 -5.25 19.44
CA ASN A 144 0.20 -5.94 18.22
C ASN A 144 0.66 -5.20 16.96
N ALA A 145 1.09 -3.95 17.08
CA ALA A 145 1.58 -3.14 15.98
C ALA A 145 3.11 -3.23 15.82
N TYR A 146 3.59 -2.75 14.71
CA TYR A 146 5.01 -2.65 14.39
C TYR A 146 5.75 -1.80 15.43
N PRO A 147 6.94 -2.19 15.91
CA PRO A 147 7.65 -1.42 16.92
C PRO A 147 8.05 -0.03 16.41
N ILE A 148 7.88 0.96 17.28
CA ILE A 148 8.27 2.33 17.00
C ILE A 148 9.68 2.55 17.56
N PRO A 149 10.70 2.89 16.75
CA PRO A 149 12.03 3.17 17.23
C PRO A 149 12.05 4.43 18.09
N GLU A 150 12.71 4.37 19.25
CA GLU A 150 12.86 5.53 20.14
C GLU A 150 13.82 6.57 19.55
N LYS A 151 14.86 6.12 18.86
CA LYS A 151 15.88 6.95 18.24
C LYS A 151 16.43 6.27 16.99
N PHE A 152 16.67 7.05 15.94
CA PHE A 152 17.27 6.59 14.69
C PHE A 152 18.15 7.68 14.07
N THR A 153 19.07 7.29 13.22
CA THR A 153 19.93 8.19 12.43
C THR A 153 19.16 8.71 11.21
N MET A 154 19.71 9.69 10.51
CA MET A 154 19.22 10.01 9.15
C MET A 154 19.13 8.77 8.29
N GLN A 155 18.00 8.63 7.55
CA GLN A 155 17.72 7.42 6.77
C GLN A 155 17.69 7.73 5.26
N LYS A 156 18.49 7.02 4.48
CA LYS A 156 18.56 7.17 3.02
C LYS A 156 17.33 6.54 2.33
N ILE A 157 16.14 7.08 2.61
CA ILE A 157 14.87 6.59 2.04
C ILE A 157 14.69 7.10 0.61
N HIS A 158 14.25 6.21 -0.28
CA HIS A 158 13.93 6.52 -1.68
C HIS A 158 12.82 5.59 -2.21
N SER A 159 12.36 5.82 -3.45
CA SER A 159 11.32 5.02 -4.13
C SER A 159 10.06 4.87 -3.30
N ILE A 160 9.57 6.00 -2.78
CA ILE A 160 8.43 6.05 -1.86
C ILE A 160 7.11 5.88 -2.63
N SER A 161 6.24 5.01 -2.14
CA SER A 161 4.86 4.87 -2.62
C SER A 161 3.91 4.82 -1.43
N VAL A 162 2.86 5.64 -1.49
CA VAL A 162 1.77 5.72 -0.51
C VAL A 162 0.46 5.53 -1.23
N GLU A 163 -0.25 4.46 -0.92
CA GLU A 163 -1.54 4.11 -1.52
C GLU A 163 -2.64 4.24 -0.48
N HIS A 164 -3.58 5.17 -0.70
CA HIS A 164 -4.76 5.33 0.13
C HIS A 164 -5.78 4.22 -0.16
N ARG A 165 -6.28 3.60 0.90
CA ARG A 165 -7.27 2.52 0.85
C ARG A 165 -8.65 3.07 1.19
N GLY A 166 -9.19 3.94 0.32
CA GLY A 166 -10.45 4.61 0.55
C GLY A 166 -11.65 3.70 0.76
N ASP A 167 -11.58 2.44 0.28
CA ASP A 167 -12.55 1.37 0.51
C ASP A 167 -12.56 0.85 1.95
N ALA A 168 -11.50 1.12 2.70
CA ALA A 168 -11.33 0.71 4.10
C ALA A 168 -11.55 1.83 5.12
N ASP A 169 -11.74 3.08 4.67
CA ASP A 169 -11.95 4.23 5.54
C ASP A 169 -13.14 4.02 6.50
N THR A 170 -12.93 4.38 7.75
CA THR A 170 -13.93 4.23 8.81
C THR A 170 -14.23 5.57 9.49
N ILE A 171 -15.47 6.03 9.40
CA ILE A 171 -15.96 7.18 10.16
C ILE A 171 -16.36 6.69 11.55
N VAL A 172 -15.58 7.04 12.57
CA VAL A 172 -15.83 6.65 13.98
C VAL A 172 -16.82 7.61 14.62
N SER A 173 -16.70 8.92 14.34
CA SER A 173 -17.61 9.95 14.83
C SER A 173 -17.58 11.18 13.90
N GLN A 174 -18.35 12.24 14.22
CA GLN A 174 -18.34 13.48 13.45
C GLN A 174 -16.95 14.15 13.35
N ASN A 175 -16.08 13.90 14.34
CA ASN A 175 -14.75 14.51 14.43
C ASN A 175 -13.61 13.50 14.34
N GLU A 176 -13.90 12.20 14.19
CA GLU A 176 -12.88 11.15 14.15
C GLU A 176 -13.06 10.29 12.92
N VAL A 177 -12.02 10.23 12.09
CA VAL A 177 -11.95 9.39 10.88
C VAL A 177 -10.66 8.57 10.90
N ARG A 178 -10.78 7.29 10.63
CA ARG A 178 -9.65 6.38 10.41
C ARG A 178 -9.46 6.14 8.93
N ARG A 179 -8.22 6.27 8.47
CA ARG A 179 -7.81 6.03 7.10
C ARG A 179 -6.67 5.05 7.04
N TYR A 180 -6.65 4.26 5.98
CA TYR A 180 -5.69 3.18 5.81
C TYR A 180 -4.84 3.44 4.59
N TYR A 181 -3.51 3.20 4.75
CA TYR A 181 -2.54 3.44 3.68
C TYR A 181 -1.57 2.28 3.57
N VAL A 182 -1.33 1.81 2.35
CA VAL A 182 -0.21 0.90 2.07
C VAL A 182 1.00 1.73 1.72
N VAL A 183 2.05 1.58 2.51
CA VAL A 183 3.28 2.36 2.39
C VAL A 183 4.42 1.44 2.01
N LYS A 184 5.13 1.80 0.93
CA LYS A 184 6.29 1.08 0.39
C LYS A 184 7.43 2.08 0.22
N TYR A 185 8.63 1.68 0.58
CA TYR A 185 9.86 2.46 0.35
C TYR A 185 11.08 1.56 0.44
N GLN A 186 12.21 2.05 -0.02
CA GLN A 186 13.51 1.42 0.13
C GLN A 186 14.40 2.27 1.02
N ILE A 187 15.33 1.64 1.72
CA ILE A 187 16.38 2.33 2.50
C ILE A 187 17.73 1.95 1.89
N TYR A 188 18.38 2.90 1.22
CA TYR A 188 19.73 2.72 0.70
C TYR A 188 20.72 2.68 1.87
N GLN A 189 21.57 1.63 1.93
CA GLN A 189 22.53 1.41 3.03
C GLN A 189 21.84 1.42 4.42
N ASN A 190 20.72 0.67 4.55
CA ASN A 190 20.02 0.54 5.83
C ASN A 190 20.98 0.13 6.95
N ASN A 191 21.00 0.88 8.05
CA ASN A 191 21.83 0.64 9.23
C ASN A 191 21.05 0.02 10.41
N GLY A 192 19.79 -0.35 10.21
CA GLY A 192 18.96 -1.00 11.22
C GLY A 192 18.41 -0.10 12.33
N THR A 193 18.77 1.19 12.40
CA THR A 193 18.32 2.06 13.50
C THR A 193 16.86 2.47 13.38
N PHE A 194 16.32 2.50 12.14
CA PHE A 194 14.91 2.80 11.87
C PHE A 194 14.12 1.53 11.56
N ARG A 195 14.70 0.65 10.72
CA ARG A 195 14.13 -0.65 10.37
C ARG A 195 15.22 -1.72 10.38
N ASP A 196 15.11 -2.67 11.28
CA ASP A 196 16.03 -3.81 11.42
C ASP A 196 15.44 -5.11 10.86
N ASP A 197 14.26 -5.05 10.24
CA ASP A 197 13.52 -6.17 9.64
C ASP A 197 13.63 -6.24 8.11
N ILE A 198 14.35 -5.28 7.48
CA ILE A 198 14.60 -5.26 6.03
C ILE A 198 16.07 -5.07 5.71
N ARG A 199 16.51 -5.69 4.62
CA ARG A 199 17.85 -5.47 4.06
C ARG A 199 17.91 -4.15 3.29
N PRO A 200 19.10 -3.60 3.07
CA PRO A 200 19.27 -2.45 2.18
C PRO A 200 18.61 -2.68 0.82
N SER A 201 17.83 -1.72 0.37
CA SER A 201 17.10 -1.72 -0.90
C SER A 201 15.99 -2.77 -1.07
N ASP A 202 15.70 -3.57 -0.04
CA ASP A 202 14.48 -4.40 -0.05
C ASP A 202 13.24 -3.53 0.14
N VAL A 203 12.09 -4.03 -0.35
CA VAL A 203 10.76 -3.43 -0.14
C VAL A 203 9.93 -4.36 0.71
N LEU A 204 9.47 -3.87 1.83
CA LEU A 204 8.56 -4.59 2.70
C LEU A 204 7.37 -3.68 3.02
N PRO A 205 6.21 -3.91 2.37
CA PRO A 205 5.04 -3.06 2.54
C PRO A 205 4.52 -3.07 3.96
N LEU A 206 4.12 -1.88 4.42
CA LEU A 206 3.47 -1.67 5.70
C LEU A 206 2.07 -1.10 5.48
N LEU A 207 1.11 -1.55 6.29
CA LEU A 207 -0.21 -0.96 6.39
C LEU A 207 -0.22 0.01 7.58
N PHE A 208 -0.55 1.26 7.31
CA PHE A 208 -0.70 2.32 8.29
C PHE A 208 -2.18 2.58 8.53
N GLU A 209 -2.59 2.66 9.79
CA GLU A 209 -3.84 3.29 10.19
C GLU A 209 -3.52 4.69 10.71
N LEU A 210 -4.11 5.70 10.08
CA LEU A 210 -4.08 7.09 10.53
C LEU A 210 -5.43 7.45 11.13
N THR A 211 -5.43 7.95 12.35
CA THR A 211 -6.64 8.52 12.98
C THR A 211 -6.53 10.03 12.97
N THR A 212 -7.53 10.68 12.38
CA THR A 212 -7.68 12.14 12.37
C THR A 212 -8.78 12.53 13.35
N ILE A 213 -8.46 13.39 14.32
CA ILE A 213 -9.42 13.97 15.26
C ILE A 213 -9.35 15.50 15.09
N GLY A 214 -10.40 16.08 14.54
CA GLY A 214 -10.38 17.49 14.12
C GLY A 214 -9.32 17.71 13.03
N GLU A 215 -8.29 18.48 13.35
CA GLU A 215 -7.17 18.77 12.43
C GLU A 215 -5.92 17.92 12.75
N ASP A 216 -5.88 17.21 13.87
CA ASP A 216 -4.73 16.40 14.29
C ASP A 216 -4.80 14.99 13.73
N THR A 217 -3.77 14.60 13.00
CA THR A 217 -3.64 13.26 12.41
C THR A 217 -2.46 12.54 13.03
N LYS A 218 -2.71 11.32 13.54
CA LYS A 218 -1.71 10.46 14.20
C LYS A 218 -1.72 9.05 13.64
N ILE A 219 -0.59 8.37 13.73
CA ILE A 219 -0.48 6.94 13.48
C ILE A 219 -1.03 6.20 14.70
N THR A 220 -2.07 5.41 14.51
CA THR A 220 -2.66 4.55 15.55
C THR A 220 -2.23 3.10 15.42
N MET A 221 -1.84 2.67 14.22
CA MET A 221 -1.32 1.33 13.98
C MET A 221 -0.40 1.29 12.76
N ILE A 222 0.64 0.47 12.83
CA ILE A 222 1.44 0.02 11.69
C ILE A 222 1.53 -1.49 11.78
N VAL A 223 1.30 -2.19 10.68
CA VAL A 223 1.51 -3.65 10.59
C VAL A 223 2.16 -4.02 9.26
N LYS A 224 2.89 -5.13 9.25
CA LYS A 224 3.43 -5.71 8.03
C LYS A 224 2.31 -6.39 7.24
N ILE A 225 2.34 -6.25 5.92
CA ILE A 225 1.41 -6.95 5.05
C ILE A 225 1.95 -8.36 4.80
N PRO A 226 1.21 -9.43 5.19
CA PRO A 226 1.66 -10.80 4.96
C PRO A 226 1.77 -11.12 3.47
N GLY A 227 2.81 -11.84 3.08
CA GLY A 227 2.94 -12.37 1.71
C GLY A 227 3.31 -11.35 0.63
N ALA A 228 3.66 -10.12 1.00
CA ALA A 228 4.09 -9.08 0.07
C ALA A 228 5.58 -9.19 -0.30
#